data_aa8399c37aaac411427a9d7b87b212e9
#
_entry.id   aa8399c37aaac411427a9d7b87b212e9
#
_cell.length_a   1.000
_cell.length_b   1.000
_cell.length_c   1.000
_cell.angle_alpha   90.00
_cell.angle_beta   90.00
_cell.angle_gamma   90.00
#
_symmetry.space_group_name_H-M   'P 1'
#
loop_
_entity.id
_entity.type
_entity.pdbx_description
1 polymer ?
#
loop_
_entity_poly.entity_id
_entity_poly.type
_entity_poly.pdbx_seq_one_letter_code
_entity_poly.pdbx_strand_id
1 'polypeptide(L)'
;ATQLTAAKAKTLYDNGYRYIGRYLTGNSKKITRTEAQIIFDAGLKFFPIYQSSANYLEYFTPQQGADDAQKAKKAATELGLPENTIIYFAVDFDCLDYQITNNVIPYFERVHNEMADSGYRVGIYGTRNACMRVSNLGYAYSSFVGDMSTGFSGNLGFKMPSNWAFDQFVTTTIGSGNGEIEIDKDVYSGYDPAVSRLNAISSEPSPDDLFIGNAASDKIVGPTLDILGYQFPLFEFDIGLESKDLAKMNVEYDPEKETFE
;
A
#
# COMPACT_ATOMS: atom_id res chain seq x y z
N ALA A 1 -1.49 -2.33 -15.79
CA ALA A 1 -1.16 -3.50 -14.96
C ALA A 1 -2.32 -4.48 -14.93
N THR A 2 -2.06 -5.75 -15.21
CA THR A 2 -3.04 -6.84 -15.24
C THR A 2 -2.87 -7.67 -13.97
N GLN A 3 -3.96 -8.20 -13.41
CA GLN A 3 -3.88 -9.18 -12.33
C GLN A 3 -3.13 -10.43 -12.81
N LEU A 4 -2.26 -10.98 -11.95
CA LEU A 4 -1.49 -12.17 -12.26
C LEU A 4 -2.30 -13.44 -11.97
N THR A 5 -2.36 -14.30 -12.96
CA THR A 5 -2.77 -15.69 -12.80
C THR A 5 -1.54 -16.56 -12.58
N ALA A 6 -1.72 -17.79 -12.12
CA ALA A 6 -0.61 -18.74 -11.95
C ALA A 6 0.17 -18.96 -13.26
N ALA A 7 -0.52 -19.00 -14.42
CA ALA A 7 0.12 -19.13 -15.72
C ALA A 7 1.02 -17.93 -16.05
N LYS A 8 0.54 -16.71 -15.81
CA LYS A 8 1.31 -15.47 -16.02
C LYS A 8 2.49 -15.37 -15.06
N ALA A 9 2.29 -15.70 -13.78
CA ALA A 9 3.36 -15.72 -12.79
C ALA A 9 4.47 -16.73 -13.16
N LYS A 10 4.08 -17.93 -13.62
CA LYS A 10 5.03 -18.91 -14.14
C LYS A 10 5.79 -18.39 -15.36
N THR A 11 5.12 -17.74 -16.31
CA THR A 11 5.77 -17.15 -17.49
C THR A 11 6.83 -16.11 -17.06
N LEU A 12 6.52 -15.24 -16.12
CA LEU A 12 7.47 -14.28 -15.59
C LEU A 12 8.70 -14.95 -14.97
N TYR A 13 8.48 -15.94 -14.10
CA TYR A 13 9.56 -16.69 -13.47
C TYR A 13 10.48 -17.40 -14.48
N ASP A 14 9.88 -18.10 -15.45
CA ASP A 14 10.59 -18.84 -16.49
C ASP A 14 11.42 -17.93 -17.42
N ASN A 15 10.99 -16.68 -17.61
CA ASN A 15 11.72 -15.65 -18.36
C ASN A 15 12.73 -14.85 -17.51
N GLY A 16 13.02 -15.29 -16.29
CA GLY A 16 14.07 -14.73 -15.46
C GLY A 16 13.65 -13.57 -14.55
N TYR A 17 12.39 -13.13 -14.59
CA TYR A 17 11.89 -12.10 -13.67
C TYR A 17 11.78 -12.64 -12.25
N ARG A 18 11.99 -11.78 -11.26
CA ARG A 18 11.94 -12.13 -9.83
C ARG A 18 11.16 -11.12 -9.00
N TYR A 19 11.01 -9.90 -9.49
CA TYR A 19 10.39 -8.76 -8.80
C TYR A 19 9.28 -8.19 -9.66
N ILE A 20 8.15 -7.84 -9.05
CA ILE A 20 6.95 -7.38 -9.77
C ILE A 20 6.39 -6.15 -9.06
N GLY A 21 6.26 -5.04 -9.79
CA GLY A 21 5.54 -3.85 -9.31
C GLY A 21 4.04 -4.10 -9.29
N ARG A 22 3.38 -3.90 -8.12
CA ARG A 22 1.94 -4.06 -8.00
C ARG A 22 1.31 -2.88 -7.27
N TYR A 23 0.16 -2.45 -7.77
CA TYR A 23 -0.55 -1.31 -7.20
C TYR A 23 -1.30 -1.69 -5.92
N LEU A 24 -1.22 -0.82 -4.90
CA LEU A 24 -2.01 -0.93 -3.67
C LEU A 24 -3.44 -0.42 -3.83
N THR A 25 -3.70 0.39 -4.85
CA THR A 25 -4.97 1.09 -5.09
C THR A 25 -5.46 0.91 -6.52
N GLY A 26 -6.70 1.34 -6.79
CA GLY A 26 -7.33 1.23 -8.11
C GLY A 26 -8.21 -0.02 -8.25
N ASN A 27 -9.44 0.17 -8.73
CA ASN A 27 -10.49 -0.86 -8.74
C ASN A 27 -10.10 -2.16 -9.45
N SER A 28 -9.38 -2.07 -10.59
CA SER A 28 -9.00 -3.25 -11.39
C SER A 28 -7.51 -3.60 -11.29
N LYS A 29 -6.69 -2.73 -10.67
CA LYS A 29 -5.24 -2.86 -10.60
C LYS A 29 -4.74 -3.25 -9.21
N LYS A 30 -5.57 -3.08 -8.17
CA LYS A 30 -5.21 -3.36 -6.77
C LYS A 30 -4.83 -4.82 -6.60
N ILE A 31 -3.66 -5.04 -6.01
CA ILE A 31 -3.22 -6.38 -5.61
C ILE A 31 -4.14 -6.94 -4.51
N THR A 32 -4.42 -8.23 -4.58
CA THR A 32 -5.17 -8.96 -3.56
C THR A 32 -4.26 -9.95 -2.84
N ARG A 33 -4.65 -10.43 -1.66
CA ARG A 33 -3.92 -11.49 -0.95
C ARG A 33 -3.80 -12.76 -1.79
N THR A 34 -4.86 -13.13 -2.53
CA THR A 34 -4.85 -14.29 -3.43
C THR A 34 -3.81 -14.11 -4.54
N GLU A 35 -3.73 -12.93 -5.15
CA GLU A 35 -2.71 -12.64 -6.16
C GLU A 35 -1.31 -12.64 -5.57
N ALA A 36 -1.12 -12.06 -4.38
CA ALA A 36 0.17 -12.09 -3.68
C ALA A 36 0.63 -13.53 -3.42
N GLN A 37 -0.28 -14.44 -3.03
CA GLN A 37 0.04 -15.84 -2.85
C GLN A 37 0.46 -16.50 -4.17
N ILE A 38 -0.24 -16.24 -5.29
CA ILE A 38 0.14 -16.71 -6.63
C ILE A 38 1.57 -16.25 -6.99
N ILE A 39 1.91 -14.99 -6.69
CA ILE A 39 3.25 -14.44 -6.91
C ILE A 39 4.29 -15.22 -6.09
N PHE A 40 4.04 -15.45 -4.80
CA PHE A 40 4.96 -16.16 -3.92
C PHE A 40 5.12 -17.63 -4.29
N ASP A 41 4.04 -18.32 -4.62
CA ASP A 41 4.04 -19.72 -5.05
C ASP A 41 4.84 -19.94 -6.33
N ALA A 42 4.89 -18.93 -7.19
CA ALA A 42 5.73 -18.94 -8.39
C ALA A 42 7.22 -18.62 -8.11
N GLY A 43 7.62 -18.35 -6.87
CA GLY A 43 8.99 -17.95 -6.50
C GLY A 43 9.32 -16.49 -6.80
N LEU A 44 8.31 -15.66 -7.00
CA LEU A 44 8.43 -14.23 -7.27
C LEU A 44 8.23 -13.43 -5.98
N LYS A 45 8.63 -12.14 -6.02
CA LYS A 45 8.38 -11.13 -5.01
C LYS A 45 7.67 -9.94 -5.63
N PHE A 46 7.01 -9.11 -4.84
CA PHE A 46 6.46 -7.86 -5.36
C PHE A 46 6.88 -6.66 -4.53
N PHE A 47 6.88 -5.48 -5.17
CA PHE A 47 7.02 -4.20 -4.51
C PHE A 47 5.76 -3.35 -4.74
N PRO A 48 5.23 -2.71 -3.69
CA PRO A 48 3.97 -2.00 -3.77
C PRO A 48 4.14 -0.60 -4.35
N ILE A 49 3.22 -0.22 -5.25
CA ILE A 49 3.12 1.10 -5.86
C ILE A 49 1.82 1.74 -5.38
N TYR A 50 1.90 2.98 -4.92
CA TYR A 50 0.75 3.81 -4.65
C TYR A 50 0.59 4.85 -5.76
N GLN A 51 -0.50 4.78 -6.51
CA GLN A 51 -0.88 5.75 -7.54
C GLN A 51 -2.39 5.87 -7.58
N SER A 52 -2.92 7.07 -7.28
CA SER A 52 -4.34 7.39 -7.45
C SER A 52 -4.55 8.04 -8.82
N SER A 53 -4.10 9.29 -8.99
CA SER A 53 -4.04 9.99 -10.29
C SER A 53 -2.59 10.31 -10.65
N ALA A 54 -1.93 11.22 -9.96
CA ALA A 54 -0.49 11.49 -9.97
C ALA A 54 0.16 11.76 -11.35
N ASN A 55 -0.64 12.14 -12.37
CA ASN A 55 -0.22 12.35 -13.75
C ASN A 55 -0.42 13.80 -14.24
N TYR A 56 -0.62 14.75 -13.32
CA TYR A 56 -0.73 16.18 -13.58
C TYR A 56 -0.31 17.01 -12.37
N LEU A 57 0.10 18.25 -12.59
CA LEU A 57 0.76 19.09 -11.59
C LEU A 57 -0.12 19.42 -10.37
N GLU A 58 -1.38 19.77 -10.61
CA GLU A 58 -2.31 20.24 -9.57
C GLU A 58 -2.67 19.16 -8.55
N TYR A 59 -2.38 17.89 -8.86
CA TYR A 59 -2.50 16.78 -7.93
C TYR A 59 -1.53 16.92 -6.74
N PHE A 60 -0.31 17.42 -6.99
CA PHE A 60 0.76 17.45 -6.01
C PHE A 60 0.62 18.65 -5.07
N THR A 61 -0.19 18.48 -4.03
CA THR A 61 -0.35 19.43 -2.92
C THR A 61 0.04 18.76 -1.60
N PRO A 62 0.41 19.52 -0.56
CA PRO A 62 0.68 18.96 0.77
C PRO A 62 -0.52 18.18 1.34
N GLN A 63 -1.75 18.66 1.12
CA GLN A 63 -2.95 17.95 1.59
C GLN A 63 -3.13 16.62 0.88
N GLN A 64 -2.93 16.58 -0.45
CA GLN A 64 -2.99 15.33 -1.20
C GLN A 64 -1.92 14.34 -0.73
N GLY A 65 -0.73 14.83 -0.36
CA GLY A 65 0.33 13.99 0.21
C GLY A 65 -0.10 13.32 1.52
N ALA A 66 -0.76 14.06 2.41
CA ALA A 66 -1.30 13.50 3.64
C ALA A 66 -2.40 12.44 3.37
N ASP A 67 -3.35 12.76 2.48
CA ASP A 67 -4.46 11.86 2.13
C ASP A 67 -3.95 10.57 1.48
N ASP A 68 -2.95 10.67 0.61
CA ASP A 68 -2.37 9.52 -0.08
C ASP A 68 -1.57 8.63 0.87
N ALA A 69 -0.82 9.22 1.80
CA ALA A 69 -0.11 8.49 2.83
C ALA A 69 -1.07 7.68 3.71
N GLN A 70 -2.19 8.28 4.15
CA GLN A 70 -3.20 7.60 4.95
C GLN A 70 -3.85 6.44 4.19
N LYS A 71 -4.21 6.66 2.92
CA LYS A 71 -4.78 5.61 2.06
C LYS A 71 -3.78 4.49 1.79
N ALA A 72 -2.51 4.83 1.53
CA ALA A 72 -1.44 3.86 1.31
C ALA A 72 -1.20 3.00 2.56
N LYS A 73 -1.12 3.63 3.73
CA LYS A 73 -0.97 2.96 5.03
C LYS A 73 -2.12 2.00 5.29
N LYS A 74 -3.36 2.45 5.11
CA LYS A 74 -4.55 1.62 5.25
C LYS A 74 -4.50 0.41 4.31
N ALA A 75 -4.25 0.62 3.02
CA ALA A 75 -4.19 -0.45 2.03
C ALA A 75 -3.05 -1.45 2.30
N ALA A 76 -1.91 -0.98 2.79
CA ALA A 76 -0.77 -1.82 3.15
C ALA A 76 -1.08 -2.70 4.37
N THR A 77 -1.71 -2.14 5.40
CA THR A 77 -2.14 -2.87 6.60
C THR A 77 -3.22 -3.90 6.28
N GLU A 78 -4.26 -3.54 5.51
CA GLU A 78 -5.31 -4.45 5.05
C GLU A 78 -4.76 -5.61 4.21
N LEU A 79 -3.75 -5.36 3.39
CA LEU A 79 -3.07 -6.40 2.62
C LEU A 79 -2.19 -7.29 3.52
N GLY A 80 -1.75 -6.80 4.66
CA GLY A 80 -0.83 -7.47 5.57
C GLY A 80 0.64 -7.34 5.14
N LEU A 81 1.04 -6.18 4.63
CA LEU A 81 2.45 -5.96 4.29
C LEU A 81 3.34 -6.02 5.53
N PRO A 82 4.54 -6.62 5.44
CA PRO A 82 5.51 -6.62 6.53
C PRO A 82 6.01 -5.21 6.84
N GLU A 83 6.44 -4.99 8.08
CA GLU A 83 7.17 -3.78 8.45
C GLU A 83 8.41 -3.56 7.57
N ASN A 84 8.79 -2.31 7.42
CA ASN A 84 9.88 -1.84 6.55
C ASN A 84 9.65 -2.04 5.04
N THR A 85 8.45 -2.48 4.62
CA THR A 85 8.12 -2.50 3.19
C THR A 85 8.18 -1.08 2.62
N ILE A 86 8.85 -0.95 1.46
CA ILE A 86 8.93 0.33 0.73
C ILE A 86 7.68 0.46 -0.15
N ILE A 87 6.94 1.56 -0.01
CA ILE A 87 5.77 1.88 -0.85
C ILE A 87 6.17 3.01 -1.78
N TYR A 88 6.13 2.78 -3.10
CA TYR A 88 6.51 3.75 -4.10
C TYR A 88 5.33 4.65 -4.48
N PHE A 89 5.39 5.93 -4.08
CA PHE A 89 4.42 6.95 -4.47
C PHE A 89 4.77 7.50 -5.85
N ALA A 90 3.80 7.51 -6.76
CA ALA A 90 4.04 7.84 -8.15
C ALA A 90 4.03 9.36 -8.44
N VAL A 91 4.98 9.78 -9.29
CA VAL A 91 5.02 11.07 -9.99
C VAL A 91 5.08 10.77 -11.48
N ASP A 92 3.91 10.62 -12.10
CA ASP A 92 3.75 10.03 -13.44
C ASP A 92 3.46 11.10 -14.49
N PHE A 93 4.28 12.16 -14.53
CA PHE A 93 4.25 13.21 -15.55
C PHE A 93 5.62 13.86 -15.72
N ASP A 94 5.84 14.57 -16.83
CA ASP A 94 7.08 15.32 -17.07
C ASP A 94 7.10 16.61 -16.24
N CYS A 95 7.58 16.51 -14.99
CA CYS A 95 7.67 17.64 -14.09
C CYS A 95 8.97 18.42 -14.30
N LEU A 96 8.82 19.73 -14.52
CA LEU A 96 9.94 20.66 -14.62
C LEU A 96 10.53 20.95 -13.25
N ASP A 97 11.76 21.45 -13.23
CA ASP A 97 12.52 21.68 -11.99
C ASP A 97 11.79 22.56 -10.96
N TYR A 98 11.14 23.64 -11.40
CA TYR A 98 10.36 24.51 -10.51
C TYR A 98 9.08 23.83 -10.00
N GLN A 99 8.49 22.91 -10.77
CA GLN A 99 7.31 22.14 -10.36
C GLN A 99 7.67 21.10 -9.31
N ILE A 100 8.86 20.49 -9.44
CA ILE A 100 9.39 19.62 -8.40
C ILE A 100 9.56 20.41 -7.10
N THR A 101 10.16 21.62 -7.16
CA THR A 101 10.37 22.47 -5.98
C THR A 101 9.06 22.85 -5.30
N ASN A 102 8.10 23.32 -6.08
CA ASN A 102 6.93 23.99 -5.53
C ASN A 102 5.75 23.05 -5.25
N ASN A 103 5.74 21.86 -5.83
CA ASN A 103 4.62 20.91 -5.76
C ASN A 103 5.05 19.52 -5.27
N VAL A 104 5.98 18.86 -5.98
CA VAL A 104 6.35 17.48 -5.67
C VAL A 104 7.06 17.37 -4.32
N ILE A 105 8.02 18.24 -4.01
CA ILE A 105 8.73 18.25 -2.73
C ILE A 105 7.78 18.47 -1.54
N PRO A 106 6.91 19.50 -1.52
CA PRO A 106 5.95 19.69 -0.43
C PRO A 106 4.94 18.53 -0.27
N TYR A 107 4.55 17.89 -1.38
CA TYR A 107 3.74 16.68 -1.34
C TYR A 107 4.49 15.54 -0.62
N PHE A 108 5.75 15.25 -1.00
CA PHE A 108 6.56 14.19 -0.41
C PHE A 108 6.98 14.48 1.03
N GLU A 109 7.18 15.74 1.40
CA GLU A 109 7.37 16.13 2.80
C GLU A 109 6.18 15.68 3.66
N ARG A 110 4.95 15.90 3.18
CA ARG A 110 3.75 15.44 3.89
C ARG A 110 3.62 13.93 3.88
N VAL A 111 3.85 13.27 2.75
CA VAL A 111 3.87 11.80 2.70
C VAL A 111 4.87 11.23 3.73
N HIS A 112 6.09 11.76 3.76
CA HIS A 112 7.13 11.32 4.68
C HIS A 112 6.69 11.47 6.15
N ASN A 113 6.16 12.64 6.51
CA ASN A 113 5.73 12.92 7.88
C ASN A 113 4.55 12.03 8.32
N GLU A 114 3.55 11.83 7.45
CA GLU A 114 2.39 10.96 7.74
C GLU A 114 2.77 9.46 7.81
N MET A 115 3.84 9.06 7.12
CA MET A 115 4.31 7.67 7.11
C MET A 115 5.32 7.36 8.21
N ALA A 116 5.82 8.35 8.97
CA ALA A 116 6.93 8.18 9.92
C ALA A 116 6.70 7.05 10.95
N ASP A 117 5.48 6.95 11.50
CA ASP A 117 5.12 5.96 12.52
C ASP A 117 4.32 4.77 11.95
N SER A 118 4.31 4.61 10.63
CA SER A 118 3.50 3.57 9.97
C SER A 118 4.11 2.18 9.98
N GLY A 119 5.40 2.06 10.28
CA GLY A 119 6.18 0.84 10.06
C GLY A 119 6.60 0.62 8.60
N TYR A 120 6.15 1.46 7.65
CA TYR A 120 6.49 1.37 6.23
C TYR A 120 7.47 2.48 5.83
N ARG A 121 8.17 2.29 4.71
CA ARG A 121 9.11 3.26 4.17
C ARG A 121 8.56 3.91 2.91
N VAL A 122 8.85 5.19 2.72
CA VAL A 122 8.47 5.92 1.52
C VAL A 122 9.47 5.65 0.40
N GLY A 123 8.98 5.26 -0.78
CA GLY A 123 9.68 5.27 -2.04
C GLY A 123 9.07 6.29 -2.99
N ILE A 124 9.79 6.65 -4.03
CA ILE A 124 9.29 7.51 -5.12
C ILE A 124 9.40 6.77 -6.45
N TYR A 125 8.32 6.81 -7.27
CA TYR A 125 8.38 6.51 -8.70
C TYR A 125 8.32 7.81 -9.49
N GLY A 126 9.21 7.98 -10.47
CA GLY A 126 9.17 9.16 -11.33
C GLY A 126 10.45 9.33 -12.15
N THR A 127 10.63 10.55 -12.71
CA THR A 127 11.84 10.89 -13.44
C THR A 127 13.09 10.91 -12.56
N ARG A 128 14.27 10.77 -13.14
CA ARG A 128 15.57 10.83 -12.42
C ARG A 128 15.69 12.08 -11.56
N ASN A 129 15.30 13.26 -12.10
CA ASN A 129 15.36 14.53 -11.39
C ASN A 129 14.42 14.55 -10.17
N ALA A 130 13.17 14.13 -10.33
CA ALA A 130 12.21 14.08 -9.24
C ALA A 130 12.69 13.10 -8.14
N CYS A 131 13.09 11.89 -8.53
CA CYS A 131 13.62 10.87 -7.62
C CYS A 131 14.84 11.39 -6.84
N MET A 132 15.83 11.95 -7.55
CA MET A 132 17.04 12.46 -6.93
C MET A 132 16.77 13.60 -5.93
N ARG A 133 15.91 14.56 -6.29
CA ARG A 133 15.63 15.74 -5.44
C ARG A 133 14.85 15.38 -4.20
N VAL A 134 13.83 14.54 -4.31
CA VAL A 134 13.03 14.08 -3.16
C VAL A 134 13.87 13.21 -2.24
N SER A 135 14.68 12.31 -2.79
CA SER A 135 15.55 11.43 -2.01
C SER A 135 16.68 12.19 -1.29
N ASN A 136 17.29 13.18 -1.94
CA ASN A 136 18.34 14.00 -1.32
C ASN A 136 17.86 14.82 -0.10
N LEU A 137 16.56 15.11 -0.02
CA LEU A 137 15.93 15.74 1.14
C LEU A 137 15.56 14.72 2.25
N GLY A 138 15.76 13.42 2.00
CA GLY A 138 15.41 12.35 2.94
C GLY A 138 13.93 11.96 2.94
N TYR A 139 13.11 12.51 2.03
CA TYR A 139 11.67 12.21 2.00
C TYR A 139 11.34 10.87 1.32
N ALA A 140 12.26 10.30 0.53
CA ALA A 140 12.14 8.96 -0.02
C ALA A 140 13.37 8.12 0.31
N TYR A 141 13.15 6.91 0.82
CA TYR A 141 14.19 5.94 1.13
C TYR A 141 14.75 5.28 -0.13
N SER A 142 13.92 5.06 -1.15
CA SER A 142 14.28 4.36 -2.38
C SER A 142 13.61 5.00 -3.59
N SER A 143 14.23 4.85 -4.77
CA SER A 143 13.75 5.37 -6.04
C SER A 143 13.44 4.25 -7.03
N PHE A 144 12.27 4.33 -7.65
CA PHE A 144 11.88 3.58 -8.83
C PHE A 144 11.84 4.55 -10.01
N VAL A 145 12.76 4.45 -10.94
CA VAL A 145 12.96 5.41 -12.03
C VAL A 145 12.17 5.01 -13.26
N GLY A 146 11.47 5.94 -13.87
CA GLY A 146 10.70 5.76 -15.11
C GLY A 146 11.48 6.20 -16.35
N ASP A 147 12.58 5.53 -16.70
CA ASP A 147 13.42 5.88 -17.86
C ASP A 147 12.79 5.55 -19.22
N MET A 148 11.75 4.71 -19.25
CA MET A 148 11.00 4.44 -20.48
C MET A 148 10.36 5.72 -21.07
N SER A 149 10.11 6.71 -20.24
CA SER A 149 9.66 8.03 -20.65
C SER A 149 10.84 8.88 -21.14
N THR A 150 11.49 8.43 -22.23
CA THR A 150 12.72 9.02 -22.76
C THR A 150 12.58 10.46 -23.22
N GLY A 151 11.36 10.94 -23.51
CA GLY A 151 11.08 12.33 -23.87
C GLY A 151 10.90 13.25 -22.66
N PHE A 152 10.83 12.71 -21.45
CA PHE A 152 10.65 13.52 -20.26
C PHE A 152 11.92 14.31 -19.92
N SER A 153 11.76 15.62 -19.73
CA SER A 153 12.85 16.55 -19.43
C SER A 153 13.60 16.16 -18.15
N GLY A 154 12.89 15.59 -17.18
CA GLY A 154 13.45 15.13 -15.92
C GLY A 154 14.34 13.89 -16.02
N ASN A 155 14.39 13.18 -17.17
CA ASN A 155 15.31 12.08 -17.44
C ASN A 155 16.55 12.54 -18.25
N LEU A 156 16.38 13.58 -19.07
CA LEU A 156 17.44 14.05 -19.98
C LEU A 156 18.59 14.73 -19.23
N GLY A 157 19.78 14.13 -19.29
CA GLY A 157 21.00 14.68 -18.67
C GLY A 157 21.12 14.50 -17.15
N PHE A 158 20.13 13.94 -16.48
CA PHE A 158 20.18 13.65 -15.06
C PHE A 158 20.82 12.28 -14.78
N LYS A 159 21.63 12.21 -13.73
CA LYS A 159 22.22 10.96 -13.25
C LYS A 159 21.15 10.09 -12.59
N MET A 160 21.38 8.79 -12.57
CA MET A 160 20.61 7.85 -11.77
C MET A 160 20.71 8.22 -10.28
N PRO A 161 19.59 8.28 -9.53
CA PRO A 161 19.62 8.49 -8.08
C PRO A 161 20.47 7.43 -7.38
N SER A 162 21.22 7.80 -6.33
CA SER A 162 22.10 6.86 -5.63
C SER A 162 21.35 5.73 -4.89
N ASN A 163 20.06 5.95 -4.59
CA ASN A 163 19.17 5.02 -3.88
C ASN A 163 18.17 4.32 -4.84
N TRP A 164 18.48 4.24 -6.14
CA TRP A 164 17.59 3.57 -7.07
C TRP A 164 17.49 2.06 -6.77
N ALA A 165 16.28 1.53 -6.78
CA ALA A 165 16.02 0.11 -6.66
C ALA A 165 15.62 -0.51 -7.98
N PHE A 166 14.74 0.20 -8.72
CA PHE A 166 14.22 -0.24 -10.01
C PHE A 166 14.35 0.88 -11.03
N ASP A 167 14.56 0.48 -12.29
CA ASP A 167 14.63 1.36 -13.45
C ASP A 167 13.81 0.77 -14.57
N GLN A 168 12.67 1.41 -14.87
CA GLN A 168 11.73 0.99 -15.89
C GLN A 168 12.14 1.57 -17.26
N PHE A 169 12.44 0.71 -18.23
CA PHE A 169 13.10 1.14 -19.46
C PHE A 169 12.38 0.76 -20.77
N VAL A 170 11.53 -0.26 -20.79
CA VAL A 170 10.81 -0.69 -22.00
C VAL A 170 9.59 -1.55 -21.72
N THR A 171 8.52 -1.38 -22.52
CA THR A 171 7.36 -2.26 -22.53
C THR A 171 7.57 -3.40 -23.52
N THR A 172 7.15 -4.62 -23.17
CA THR A 172 7.20 -5.81 -24.04
C THR A 172 6.13 -6.80 -23.66
N THR A 173 5.78 -7.68 -24.60
CA THR A 173 4.91 -8.84 -24.36
C THR A 173 5.74 -10.11 -24.33
N ILE A 174 5.49 -10.98 -23.34
CA ILE A 174 6.17 -12.26 -23.18
C ILE A 174 5.15 -13.38 -22.98
N GLY A 175 5.58 -14.63 -23.22
CA GLY A 175 4.73 -15.82 -23.10
C GLY A 175 3.79 -16.01 -24.28
N SER A 176 2.82 -16.91 -24.13
CA SER A 176 1.79 -17.22 -25.10
C SER A 176 0.54 -17.80 -24.43
N GLY A 177 -0.62 -17.72 -25.08
CA GLY A 177 -1.88 -18.25 -24.58
C GLY A 177 -2.24 -17.67 -23.22
N ASN A 178 -2.64 -18.52 -22.26
CA ASN A 178 -3.03 -18.08 -20.91
C ASN A 178 -1.85 -17.48 -20.08
N GLY A 179 -0.62 -17.71 -20.52
CA GLY A 179 0.59 -17.16 -19.91
C GLY A 179 1.08 -15.87 -20.56
N GLU A 180 0.46 -15.42 -21.64
CA GLU A 180 0.83 -14.17 -22.31
C GLU A 180 0.57 -12.96 -21.42
N ILE A 181 1.56 -12.07 -21.31
CA ILE A 181 1.47 -10.88 -20.51
C ILE A 181 2.34 -9.75 -21.10
N GLU A 182 1.74 -8.55 -21.18
CA GLU A 182 2.46 -7.32 -21.43
C GLU A 182 3.02 -6.78 -20.11
N ILE A 183 4.27 -6.42 -20.11
CA ILE A 183 5.01 -5.92 -18.97
C ILE A 183 5.85 -4.70 -19.33
N ASP A 184 6.06 -3.84 -18.36
CA ASP A 184 7.14 -2.87 -18.36
C ASP A 184 8.34 -3.52 -17.68
N LYS A 185 9.47 -3.58 -18.38
CA LYS A 185 10.71 -4.19 -17.86
C LYS A 185 11.46 -3.23 -16.97
N ASP A 186 11.88 -3.75 -15.83
CA ASP A 186 12.71 -3.03 -14.87
C ASP A 186 14.09 -3.69 -14.74
N VAL A 187 15.13 -2.88 -14.61
CA VAL A 187 16.42 -3.31 -14.06
C VAL A 187 16.37 -3.17 -12.54
N TYR A 188 16.95 -4.11 -11.83
CA TYR A 188 16.99 -4.15 -10.39
C TYR A 188 18.42 -3.97 -9.85
N SER A 189 18.61 -3.04 -8.91
CA SER A 189 19.93 -2.73 -8.33
C SER A 189 20.31 -3.59 -7.13
N GLY A 190 19.36 -4.27 -6.51
CA GLY A 190 19.54 -4.96 -5.23
C GLY A 190 19.15 -4.14 -3.99
N TYR A 191 18.70 -2.90 -4.16
CA TYR A 191 18.47 -1.99 -3.04
C TYR A 191 17.17 -2.29 -2.25
N ASP A 192 16.10 -2.73 -2.91
CA ASP A 192 14.81 -3.06 -2.28
C ASP A 192 14.66 -4.59 -2.15
N PRO A 193 14.51 -5.15 -0.93
CA PRO A 193 14.32 -6.59 -0.76
C PRO A 193 12.99 -7.11 -1.33
N ALA A 194 12.01 -6.22 -1.61
CA ALA A 194 10.64 -6.51 -1.98
C ALA A 194 9.91 -7.45 -1.02
N VAL A 195 8.61 -7.63 -1.22
CA VAL A 195 7.74 -8.45 -0.36
C VAL A 195 7.75 -9.90 -0.85
N SER A 196 8.09 -10.85 0.02
CA SER A 196 8.10 -12.29 -0.25
C SER A 196 7.07 -13.08 0.56
N ARG A 197 6.36 -12.42 1.46
CA ARG A 197 5.28 -12.99 2.29
C ARG A 197 4.40 -11.86 2.81
N LEU A 198 3.16 -12.18 3.14
CA LEU A 198 2.28 -11.29 3.90
C LEU A 198 2.20 -11.75 5.35
N ASN A 199 1.99 -10.81 6.25
CA ASN A 199 1.64 -11.11 7.63
C ASN A 199 0.25 -11.77 7.68
N ALA A 200 0.01 -12.63 8.67
CA ALA A 200 -1.35 -13.04 8.98
C ALA A 200 -2.16 -11.77 9.31
N ILE A 201 -3.36 -11.67 8.74
CA ILE A 201 -4.32 -10.70 9.25
C ILE A 201 -4.77 -11.30 10.57
N SER A 202 -4.56 -10.59 11.68
CA SER A 202 -5.22 -10.96 12.93
C SER A 202 -6.71 -10.92 12.63
N SER A 203 -7.40 -12.04 12.82
CA SER A 203 -8.86 -12.12 12.72
C SER A 203 -9.54 -11.46 13.93
N GLU A 204 -8.75 -10.83 14.79
CA GLU A 204 -9.32 -9.97 15.83
C GLU A 204 -9.78 -8.67 15.16
N PRO A 205 -11.10 -8.39 15.19
CA PRO A 205 -11.61 -7.12 14.75
C PRO A 205 -10.87 -6.02 15.51
N SER A 206 -10.46 -4.96 14.83
CA SER A 206 -9.94 -3.78 15.53
C SER A 206 -11.04 -3.29 16.50
N PRO A 207 -10.71 -2.59 17.59
CA PRO A 207 -11.72 -1.95 18.41
C PRO A 207 -12.73 -1.11 17.60
N ASP A 208 -12.28 -0.53 16.47
CA ASP A 208 -13.13 0.21 15.55
C ASP A 208 -14.06 -0.69 14.71
N ASP A 209 -13.65 -1.92 14.40
CA ASP A 209 -14.46 -2.91 13.67
C ASP A 209 -15.55 -3.54 14.59
N LEU A 210 -15.30 -3.59 15.90
CA LEU A 210 -16.27 -4.06 16.89
C LEU A 210 -17.47 -3.11 17.02
N PHE A 211 -17.33 -1.86 16.57
CA PHE A 211 -18.34 -0.80 16.69
C PHE A 211 -19.00 -0.41 15.37
N ILE A 212 -18.68 -1.07 14.24
CA ILE A 212 -19.49 -0.94 13.02
C ILE A 212 -20.74 -1.83 13.17
N GLY A 213 -21.60 -1.47 14.09
CA GLY A 213 -22.96 -1.96 14.09
C GLY A 213 -23.63 -1.53 12.77
N ASN A 214 -24.28 -2.45 12.10
CA ASN A 214 -25.21 -2.09 11.03
C ASN A 214 -26.13 -0.97 11.55
N ALA A 215 -26.20 0.14 10.85
CA ALA A 215 -27.02 1.31 11.19
C ALA A 215 -28.55 1.04 11.24
N ALA A 216 -28.96 -0.20 11.39
CA ALA A 216 -30.33 -0.68 11.46
C ALA A 216 -30.63 -1.50 12.74
N SER A 217 -29.70 -1.62 13.69
CA SER A 217 -29.96 -2.30 14.96
C SER A 217 -29.68 -1.37 16.13
N ASP A 218 -30.66 -1.17 16.97
CA ASP A 218 -30.58 -0.35 18.19
C ASP A 218 -29.77 -1.07 19.31
N LYS A 219 -29.01 -2.14 18.97
CA LYS A 219 -28.31 -2.97 19.94
C LYS A 219 -26.89 -3.28 19.51
N ILE A 220 -25.95 -3.14 20.43
CA ILE A 220 -24.59 -3.68 20.32
C ILE A 220 -24.53 -5.01 21.08
N VAL A 221 -24.18 -6.08 20.36
CA VAL A 221 -24.01 -7.41 20.94
C VAL A 221 -22.53 -7.74 20.95
N GLY A 222 -21.97 -7.98 22.12
CA GLY A 222 -20.55 -8.37 22.30
C GLY A 222 -20.26 -9.80 21.84
N PRO A 223 -19.00 -10.23 21.98
CA PRO A 223 -18.62 -11.61 21.69
C PRO A 223 -19.47 -12.59 22.50
N THR A 224 -19.82 -13.72 21.90
CA THR A 224 -20.66 -14.74 22.52
C THR A 224 -19.82 -15.77 23.26
N LEU A 225 -20.29 -16.18 24.43
CA LEU A 225 -19.78 -17.34 25.17
C LEU A 225 -20.66 -18.57 24.86
N ASP A 226 -20.06 -19.66 24.44
CA ASP A 226 -20.74 -20.92 24.18
C ASP A 226 -20.76 -21.77 25.48
N ILE A 227 -21.94 -21.98 26.03
CA ILE A 227 -22.13 -22.85 27.21
C ILE A 227 -23.11 -23.94 26.82
N LEU A 228 -22.63 -25.18 26.76
CA LEU A 228 -23.46 -26.37 26.47
C LEU A 228 -24.25 -26.28 25.12
N GLY A 229 -23.67 -25.60 24.12
CA GLY A 229 -24.32 -25.44 22.81
C GLY A 229 -25.30 -24.26 22.73
N TYR A 230 -25.39 -23.45 23.77
CA TYR A 230 -26.13 -22.20 23.76
C TYR A 230 -25.15 -21.01 23.70
N GLN A 231 -25.38 -20.09 22.78
CA GLN A 231 -24.56 -18.88 22.63
C GLN A 231 -25.17 -17.75 23.44
N PHE A 232 -24.40 -17.26 24.41
CA PHE A 232 -24.76 -16.09 25.23
C PHE A 232 -23.84 -14.94 24.87
N PRO A 233 -24.36 -13.73 24.53
CA PRO A 233 -23.52 -12.57 24.38
C PRO A 233 -22.91 -12.20 25.74
N LEU A 234 -21.61 -11.90 25.76
CA LEU A 234 -20.95 -11.43 26.99
C LEU A 234 -21.49 -10.08 27.44
N PHE A 235 -21.98 -9.28 26.52
CA PHE A 235 -22.73 -8.07 26.80
C PHE A 235 -23.66 -7.71 25.64
N GLU A 236 -24.74 -7.03 25.95
CA GLU A 236 -25.72 -6.48 25.01
C GLU A 236 -26.17 -5.12 25.52
N PHE A 237 -26.06 -4.07 24.70
CA PHE A 237 -26.50 -2.72 25.06
C PHE A 237 -27.50 -2.18 24.04
N ASP A 238 -28.53 -1.49 24.54
CA ASP A 238 -29.38 -0.65 23.70
C ASP A 238 -28.62 0.64 23.33
N ILE A 239 -28.52 0.94 22.04
CA ILE A 239 -27.74 2.07 21.54
C ILE A 239 -28.55 3.35 21.64
N GLY A 240 -28.29 4.12 22.70
CA GLY A 240 -28.67 5.54 22.79
C GLY A 240 -27.43 6.47 22.72
N LEU A 241 -26.22 5.91 22.51
CA LEU A 241 -24.95 6.65 22.57
C LEU A 241 -24.21 6.55 21.24
N GLU A 242 -23.53 7.64 20.84
CA GLU A 242 -22.63 7.58 19.70
C GLU A 242 -21.40 6.69 20.03
N SER A 243 -20.86 5.96 19.02
CA SER A 243 -19.76 5.02 19.17
C SER A 243 -18.53 5.61 19.89
N LYS A 244 -18.26 6.91 19.72
CA LYS A 244 -17.19 7.64 20.40
C LYS A 244 -17.37 7.75 21.92
N ASP A 245 -18.59 7.62 22.42
CA ASP A 245 -18.88 7.71 23.86
C ASP A 245 -18.69 6.36 24.53
N LEU A 246 -18.91 5.26 23.82
CA LEU A 246 -18.67 3.88 24.29
C LEU A 246 -17.18 3.58 24.45
N ALA A 247 -16.32 4.11 23.58
CA ALA A 247 -14.88 3.95 23.69
C ALA A 247 -14.24 4.55 24.95
N LYS A 248 -15.00 5.36 25.70
CA LYS A 248 -14.57 5.97 26.97
C LYS A 248 -15.13 5.28 28.21
N MET A 249 -16.01 4.30 28.04
CA MET A 249 -16.57 3.54 29.15
C MET A 249 -15.60 2.42 29.56
N ASN A 250 -15.04 2.52 30.76
CA ASN A 250 -14.42 1.37 31.40
C ASN A 250 -15.55 0.46 31.90
N VAL A 251 -15.72 -0.68 31.22
CA VAL A 251 -16.66 -1.72 31.66
C VAL A 251 -15.84 -2.77 32.41
N GLU A 252 -15.94 -2.79 33.73
CA GLU A 252 -15.39 -3.86 34.55
C GLU A 252 -16.46 -4.93 34.79
N TYR A 253 -16.14 -6.18 34.44
CA TYR A 253 -16.98 -7.33 34.71
C TYR A 253 -16.62 -7.92 36.09
N ASP A 254 -17.57 -7.95 36.99
CA ASP A 254 -17.42 -8.60 38.29
C ASP A 254 -18.11 -9.99 38.26
N PRO A 255 -17.32 -11.09 38.14
CA PRO A 255 -17.88 -12.44 38.04
C PRO A 255 -18.53 -12.94 39.32
N GLU A 256 -18.28 -12.32 40.49
CA GLU A 256 -18.89 -12.71 41.74
C GLU A 256 -20.26 -12.08 41.97
N LYS A 257 -20.53 -10.98 41.28
CA LYS A 257 -21.83 -10.25 41.37
C LYS A 257 -22.74 -10.48 40.20
N GLU A 258 -22.25 -11.10 39.10
CA GLU A 258 -22.94 -11.22 37.82
C GLU A 258 -23.45 -9.86 37.29
N THR A 259 -22.76 -8.74 37.59
CA THR A 259 -23.11 -7.38 37.25
C THR A 259 -21.93 -6.67 36.62
N PHE A 260 -22.23 -5.67 35.80
CA PHE A 260 -21.25 -4.74 35.25
C PHE A 260 -21.36 -3.42 36.01
N GLU A 261 -20.27 -2.86 36.44
CA GLU A 261 -20.14 -1.49 36.97
C GLU A 261 -19.53 -0.53 35.94
#